data_c3b94d2e6cd8ff13e754120710f69a9e
#
_entry.id   c3b94d2e6cd8ff13e754120710f69a9e
#
_cell.length_a   1.000
_cell.length_b   1.000
_cell.length_c   1.000
_cell.angle_alpha   90.00
_cell.angle_beta   90.00
_cell.angle_gamma   90.00
#
_symmetry.space_group_name_H-M   'P 1'
#
loop_
_entity.id
_entity.type
_entity.pdbx_description
1 polymer ?
#
loop_
_entity_poly.entity_id
_entity_poly.type
_entity_poly.pdbx_seq_one_letter_code
_entity_poly.pdbx_strand_id
1 'polypeptide(L)'
;MLNQVIHWIQMIGAVVDGLLLLRVLTLKLHRIYAFLTLFCVVEFIFDVADWSLGWDSRATERIFFYSLFLYALLFPLMAWDVFEELPQQILKLRRAFGVRLVTGVFVSALFGLLVYATFEDRDVNGTSAVSEMTGMVLWTGSTSAGLAFVWSLYRLLRKQKIQTPHNTSVWAKFYLLSLLSSIIYFALLFFTASIAELQRDIIAIGFLGFDLGLTGWCIARLRALPSQNTPATETAGA
;
A
#
# COMPACT_ATOMS: atom_id res chain seq x y z
N MET A 1 9.64 28.02 7.18
CA MET A 1 10.54 26.96 7.71
C MET A 1 9.92 25.58 7.55
N LEU A 2 8.66 25.37 7.93
CA LEU A 2 7.98 24.07 7.86
C LEU A 2 7.82 23.56 6.41
N ASN A 3 7.40 24.42 5.47
CA ASN A 3 7.28 24.06 4.05
C ASN A 3 8.62 23.61 3.42
N GLN A 4 9.74 24.16 3.88
CA GLN A 4 11.06 23.68 3.46
C GLN A 4 11.35 22.28 3.97
N VAL A 5 10.96 21.98 5.23
CA VAL A 5 11.12 20.64 5.81
C VAL A 5 10.29 19.62 5.05
N ILE A 6 9.03 19.94 4.75
CA ILE A 6 8.13 19.08 3.97
C ILE A 6 8.74 18.82 2.59
N HIS A 7 9.20 19.85 1.90
CA HIS A 7 9.84 19.71 0.58
C HIS A 7 11.07 18.79 0.59
N TRP A 8 11.93 18.90 1.63
CA TRP A 8 13.06 17.98 1.79
C TRP A 8 12.61 16.55 2.06
N ILE A 9 11.57 16.35 2.88
CA ILE A 9 11.02 15.01 3.17
C ILE A 9 10.47 14.38 1.89
N GLN A 10 9.75 15.12 1.05
CA GLN A 10 9.24 14.63 -0.24
C GLN A 10 10.38 14.23 -1.19
N MET A 11 11.43 15.05 -1.29
CA MET A 11 12.60 14.70 -2.08
C MET A 11 13.26 13.40 -1.59
N ILE A 12 13.38 13.24 -0.26
CA ILE A 12 13.92 12.02 0.34
C ILE A 12 12.96 10.83 0.05
N GLY A 13 11.64 11.04 0.10
CA GLY A 13 10.61 10.06 -0.27
C GLY A 13 10.84 9.52 -1.67
N ALA A 14 10.88 10.40 -2.66
CA ALA A 14 11.11 10.03 -4.05
C ALA A 14 12.42 9.23 -4.23
N VAL A 15 13.50 9.59 -3.51
CA VAL A 15 14.77 8.85 -3.55
C VAL A 15 14.61 7.46 -2.94
N VAL A 16 13.95 7.35 -1.78
CA VAL A 16 13.79 6.08 -1.06
C VAL A 16 12.90 5.12 -1.85
N ASP A 17 11.81 5.59 -2.45
CA ASP A 17 10.94 4.77 -3.29
C ASP A 17 11.59 4.36 -4.60
N GLY A 18 12.40 5.25 -5.19
CA GLY A 18 13.28 4.88 -6.30
C GLY A 18 14.28 3.78 -5.93
N LEU A 19 14.85 3.83 -4.73
CA LEU A 19 15.75 2.78 -4.21
C LEU A 19 14.99 1.48 -3.95
N LEU A 20 13.76 1.51 -3.43
CA LEU A 20 12.93 0.32 -3.27
C LEU A 20 12.64 -0.32 -4.63
N LEU A 21 12.21 0.47 -5.60
CA LEU A 21 11.97 -0.01 -6.97
C LEU A 21 13.25 -0.63 -7.57
N LEU A 22 14.38 0.07 -7.48
CA LEU A 22 15.66 -0.45 -7.95
C LEU A 22 16.03 -1.77 -7.24
N ARG A 23 15.80 -1.87 -5.94
CA ARG A 23 16.05 -3.09 -5.17
C ARG A 23 15.18 -4.24 -5.64
N VAL A 24 13.88 -4.02 -5.87
CA VAL A 24 12.94 -5.02 -6.41
C VAL A 24 13.38 -5.52 -7.79
N LEU A 25 13.81 -4.60 -8.66
CA LEU A 25 14.28 -4.94 -10.01
C LEU A 25 15.61 -5.70 -9.98
N THR A 26 16.59 -5.26 -9.20
CA THR A 26 17.91 -5.91 -9.10
C THR A 26 17.84 -7.31 -8.49
N LEU A 27 16.95 -7.52 -7.53
CA LEU A 27 16.69 -8.84 -6.95
C LEU A 27 15.77 -9.71 -7.82
N LYS A 28 15.31 -9.20 -8.98
CA LYS A 28 14.37 -9.87 -9.91
C LYS A 28 13.03 -10.25 -9.27
N LEU A 29 12.64 -9.57 -8.19
CA LEU A 29 11.39 -9.83 -7.47
C LEU A 29 10.15 -9.48 -8.31
N HIS A 30 10.27 -8.55 -9.28
CA HIS A 30 9.22 -8.18 -10.22
C HIS A 30 8.65 -9.37 -11.02
N ARG A 31 9.37 -10.50 -11.11
CA ARG A 31 8.92 -11.71 -11.79
C ARG A 31 7.85 -12.47 -11.01
N ILE A 32 7.80 -12.30 -9.71
CA ILE A 32 6.87 -12.99 -8.82
C ILE A 32 5.87 -11.99 -8.25
N TYR A 33 6.33 -10.82 -7.84
CA TYR A 33 5.54 -9.77 -7.19
C TYR A 33 5.20 -8.65 -8.17
N ALA A 34 4.34 -8.95 -9.16
CA ALA A 34 4.02 -8.02 -10.24
C ALA A 34 3.28 -6.76 -9.74
N PHE A 35 2.27 -6.95 -8.89
CA PHE A 35 1.47 -5.83 -8.36
C PHE A 35 2.20 -5.03 -7.30
N LEU A 36 3.04 -5.67 -6.48
CA LEU A 36 3.95 -4.98 -5.56
C LEU A 36 4.97 -4.15 -6.33
N THR A 37 5.48 -4.65 -7.45
CA THR A 37 6.37 -3.88 -8.32
C THR A 37 5.65 -2.70 -8.95
N LEU A 38 4.42 -2.91 -9.44
CA LEU A 38 3.60 -1.84 -9.99
C LEU A 38 3.32 -0.76 -8.94
N PHE A 39 3.06 -1.15 -7.71
CA PHE A 39 2.92 -0.21 -6.59
C PHE A 39 4.19 0.62 -6.41
N CYS A 40 5.38 0.00 -6.34
CA CYS A 40 6.64 0.74 -6.23
C CYS A 40 6.85 1.73 -7.38
N VAL A 41 6.41 1.41 -8.61
CA VAL A 41 6.47 2.32 -9.75
C VAL A 41 5.50 3.50 -9.56
N VAL A 42 4.28 3.23 -9.13
CA VAL A 42 3.24 4.24 -8.91
C VAL A 42 3.66 5.20 -7.80
N GLU A 43 4.14 4.68 -6.65
CA GLU A 43 4.64 5.49 -5.53
C GLU A 43 5.80 6.38 -5.97
N PHE A 44 6.80 5.81 -6.64
CA PHE A 44 7.93 6.58 -7.14
C PHE A 44 7.50 7.72 -8.08
N ILE A 45 6.58 7.45 -9.03
CA ILE A 45 6.07 8.48 -9.94
C ILE A 45 5.28 9.54 -9.16
N PHE A 46 4.48 9.12 -8.19
CA PHE A 46 3.67 10.01 -7.37
C PHE A 46 4.57 10.94 -6.54
N ASP A 47 5.58 10.40 -5.86
CA ASP A 47 6.52 11.18 -5.05
C ASP A 47 7.34 12.17 -5.88
N VAL A 48 7.77 11.77 -7.08
CA VAL A 48 8.46 12.69 -8.02
C VAL A 48 7.52 13.80 -8.48
N ALA A 49 6.25 13.48 -8.75
CA ALA A 49 5.26 14.48 -9.14
C ALA A 49 4.97 15.45 -7.97
N ASP A 50 4.79 14.94 -6.77
CA ASP A 50 4.50 15.70 -5.56
C ASP A 50 5.66 16.64 -5.22
N TRP A 51 6.90 16.14 -5.26
CA TRP A 51 8.10 16.95 -5.07
C TRP A 51 8.25 18.04 -6.15
N SER A 52 7.96 17.76 -7.42
CA SER A 52 8.15 18.68 -8.54
C SER A 52 7.08 19.77 -8.63
N LEU A 53 5.83 19.44 -8.28
CA LEU A 53 4.68 20.34 -8.35
C LEU A 53 4.48 21.16 -7.08
N GLY A 54 5.00 20.65 -5.94
CA GLY A 54 4.83 21.22 -4.62
C GLY A 54 3.52 20.78 -3.94
N TRP A 55 3.63 20.58 -2.65
CA TRP A 55 2.55 20.05 -1.77
C TRP A 55 1.24 20.85 -1.87
N ASP A 56 1.33 22.18 -1.90
CA ASP A 56 0.16 23.07 -1.87
C ASP A 56 -0.43 23.35 -3.28
N SER A 57 0.04 22.63 -4.31
CA SER A 57 -0.44 22.90 -5.66
C SER A 57 -1.79 22.21 -5.92
N ARG A 58 -2.70 22.92 -6.60
CA ARG A 58 -3.97 22.32 -7.07
C ARG A 58 -3.76 21.10 -7.97
N ALA A 59 -2.61 21.00 -8.62
CA ALA A 59 -2.25 19.87 -9.46
C ALA A 59 -1.97 18.63 -8.60
N THR A 60 -1.20 18.77 -7.51
CA THR A 60 -0.92 17.71 -6.53
C THR A 60 -2.20 17.22 -5.88
N GLU A 61 -3.08 18.13 -5.44
CA GLU A 61 -4.37 17.77 -4.87
C GLU A 61 -5.20 16.91 -5.83
N ARG A 62 -5.31 17.29 -7.11
CA ARG A 62 -6.01 16.49 -8.11
C ARG A 62 -5.37 15.13 -8.34
N ILE A 63 -4.04 15.06 -8.45
CA ILE A 63 -3.30 13.81 -8.61
C ILE A 63 -3.59 12.90 -7.43
N PHE A 64 -3.56 13.43 -6.20
CA PHE A 64 -3.88 12.68 -5.00
C PHE A 64 -5.29 12.07 -5.06
N PHE A 65 -6.31 12.84 -5.42
CA PHE A 65 -7.68 12.32 -5.50
C PHE A 65 -7.85 11.24 -6.58
N TYR A 66 -7.24 11.41 -7.75
CA TYR A 66 -7.24 10.36 -8.77
C TYR A 66 -6.46 9.12 -8.33
N SER A 67 -5.39 9.30 -7.57
CA SER A 67 -4.61 8.17 -7.03
C SER A 67 -5.41 7.30 -6.06
N LEU A 68 -6.38 7.86 -5.32
CA LEU A 68 -7.24 7.07 -4.43
C LEU A 68 -7.99 5.96 -5.17
N PHE A 69 -8.49 6.23 -6.38
CA PHE A 69 -9.14 5.21 -7.21
C PHE A 69 -8.15 4.14 -7.69
N LEU A 70 -6.95 4.56 -8.08
CA LEU A 70 -5.88 3.65 -8.47
C LEU A 70 -5.46 2.76 -7.29
N TYR A 71 -5.24 3.32 -6.13
CA TYR A 71 -4.88 2.59 -4.93
C TYR A 71 -6.00 1.67 -4.42
N ALA A 72 -7.27 2.07 -4.59
CA ALA A 72 -8.40 1.21 -4.27
C ALA A 72 -8.39 -0.12 -5.05
N LEU A 73 -7.84 -0.13 -6.27
CA LEU A 73 -7.62 -1.33 -7.08
C LEU A 73 -6.29 -2.01 -6.76
N LEU A 74 -5.23 -1.23 -6.59
CA LEU A 74 -3.87 -1.74 -6.47
C LEU A 74 -3.63 -2.45 -5.13
N PHE A 75 -4.14 -1.93 -4.01
CA PHE A 75 -3.92 -2.53 -2.70
C PHE A 75 -4.48 -3.95 -2.54
N PRO A 76 -5.70 -4.28 -2.99
CA PRO A 76 -6.15 -5.67 -2.99
C PRO A 76 -5.29 -6.61 -3.86
N LEU A 77 -4.81 -6.12 -5.00
CA LEU A 77 -3.92 -6.88 -5.89
C LEU A 77 -2.54 -7.10 -5.24
N MET A 78 -2.00 -6.08 -4.58
CA MET A 78 -0.79 -6.23 -3.77
C MET A 78 -0.98 -7.24 -2.63
N ALA A 79 -2.12 -7.17 -1.92
CA ALA A 79 -2.45 -8.13 -0.86
C ALA A 79 -2.40 -9.57 -1.36
N TRP A 80 -2.93 -9.79 -2.56
CA TRP A 80 -2.86 -11.09 -3.23
C TRP A 80 -1.41 -11.48 -3.54
N ASP A 81 -0.62 -10.57 -4.06
CA ASP A 81 0.75 -10.77 -4.51
C ASP A 81 1.70 -11.12 -3.35
N VAL A 82 1.46 -10.59 -2.14
CA VAL A 82 2.26 -10.85 -0.92
C VAL A 82 2.51 -12.34 -0.70
N PHE A 83 1.56 -13.20 -1.08
CA PHE A 83 1.61 -14.63 -0.84
C PHE A 83 1.94 -15.47 -2.09
N GLU A 84 2.57 -14.88 -3.10
CA GLU A 84 2.86 -15.57 -4.37
C GLU A 84 3.96 -16.64 -4.23
N GLU A 85 4.91 -16.45 -3.31
CA GLU A 85 5.97 -17.44 -3.03
C GLU A 85 5.48 -18.66 -2.23
N LEU A 86 4.21 -18.71 -1.80
CA LEU A 86 3.74 -19.82 -0.99
C LEU A 86 3.64 -21.13 -1.78
N PRO A 87 3.96 -22.29 -1.16
CA PRO A 87 3.83 -23.59 -1.79
C PRO A 87 2.41 -23.86 -2.30
N GLN A 88 2.31 -24.61 -3.41
CA GLN A 88 1.03 -24.93 -4.05
C GLN A 88 0.00 -25.59 -3.11
N GLN A 89 0.46 -26.29 -2.08
CA GLN A 89 -0.41 -26.91 -1.07
C GLN A 89 -1.27 -25.89 -0.32
N ILE A 90 -0.80 -24.65 -0.19
CA ILE A 90 -1.48 -23.55 0.52
C ILE A 90 -2.34 -22.71 -0.45
N LEU A 91 -2.25 -22.94 -1.76
CA LEU A 91 -3.04 -22.21 -2.75
C LEU A 91 -4.56 -22.34 -2.55
N LYS A 92 -5.04 -23.51 -2.07
CA LYS A 92 -6.46 -23.69 -1.75
C LYS A 92 -6.90 -22.76 -0.62
N LEU A 93 -6.05 -22.60 0.39
CA LEU A 93 -6.29 -21.71 1.52
C LEU A 93 -6.29 -20.25 1.05
N ARG A 94 -5.27 -19.86 0.29
CA ARG A 94 -5.18 -18.52 -0.32
C ARG A 94 -6.42 -18.19 -1.15
N ARG A 95 -6.92 -19.15 -1.96
CA ARG A 95 -8.15 -18.96 -2.75
C ARG A 95 -9.38 -18.75 -1.87
N ALA A 96 -9.53 -19.53 -0.79
CA ALA A 96 -10.65 -19.38 0.13
C ALA A 96 -10.67 -17.99 0.82
N PHE A 97 -9.50 -17.48 1.21
CA PHE A 97 -9.37 -16.11 1.73
C PHE A 97 -9.53 -15.06 0.63
N GLY A 98 -9.11 -15.36 -0.60
CA GLY A 98 -9.26 -14.49 -1.77
C GLY A 98 -10.72 -14.18 -2.10
N VAL A 99 -11.64 -15.12 -1.91
CA VAL A 99 -13.09 -14.87 -2.05
C VAL A 99 -13.52 -13.74 -1.11
N ARG A 100 -13.05 -13.74 0.15
CA ARG A 100 -13.36 -12.67 1.11
C ARG A 100 -12.76 -11.33 0.70
N LEU A 101 -11.55 -11.33 0.14
CA LEU A 101 -10.92 -10.14 -0.41
C LEU A 101 -11.77 -9.54 -1.53
N VAL A 102 -12.14 -10.36 -2.52
CA VAL A 102 -12.97 -9.93 -3.65
C VAL A 102 -14.34 -9.43 -3.17
N THR A 103 -14.98 -10.15 -2.25
CA THR A 103 -16.25 -9.72 -1.66
C THR A 103 -16.11 -8.39 -0.94
N GLY A 104 -15.04 -8.19 -0.16
CA GLY A 104 -14.80 -6.93 0.55
C GLY A 104 -14.62 -5.76 -0.41
N VAL A 105 -13.84 -5.94 -1.47
CA VAL A 105 -13.65 -4.92 -2.53
C VAL A 105 -14.97 -4.61 -3.24
N PHE A 106 -15.74 -5.65 -3.58
CA PHE A 106 -17.03 -5.47 -4.24
C PHE A 106 -18.03 -4.71 -3.36
N VAL A 107 -18.13 -5.06 -2.07
CA VAL A 107 -18.98 -4.34 -1.10
C VAL A 107 -18.53 -2.88 -0.98
N SER A 108 -17.22 -2.61 -0.94
CA SER A 108 -16.68 -1.25 -0.91
C SER A 108 -17.05 -0.45 -2.16
N ALA A 109 -16.99 -1.10 -3.35
CA ALA A 109 -17.41 -0.48 -4.61
C ALA A 109 -18.91 -0.15 -4.62
N LEU A 110 -19.76 -1.07 -4.17
CA LEU A 110 -21.19 -0.81 -4.05
C LEU A 110 -21.49 0.34 -3.08
N PHE A 111 -20.78 0.38 -1.96
CA PHE A 111 -20.96 1.46 -0.98
C PHE A 111 -20.48 2.81 -1.52
N GLY A 112 -19.36 2.86 -2.25
CA GLY A 112 -18.89 4.05 -2.95
C GLY A 112 -19.89 4.55 -3.99
N LEU A 113 -20.46 3.64 -4.80
CA LEU A 113 -21.51 3.98 -5.76
C LEU A 113 -22.78 4.52 -5.07
N LEU A 114 -23.17 3.94 -3.93
CA LEU A 114 -24.30 4.42 -3.14
C LEU A 114 -24.05 5.84 -2.62
N VAL A 115 -22.85 6.12 -2.11
CA VAL A 115 -22.45 7.46 -1.68
C VAL A 115 -22.53 8.43 -2.85
N TYR A 116 -21.94 8.08 -3.99
CA TYR A 116 -21.99 8.90 -5.19
C TYR A 116 -23.44 9.23 -5.58
N ALA A 117 -24.29 8.23 -5.76
CA ALA A 117 -25.68 8.40 -6.16
C ALA A 117 -26.53 9.18 -5.13
N THR A 118 -26.18 9.13 -3.84
CA THR A 118 -26.94 9.83 -2.78
C THR A 118 -26.61 11.31 -2.73
N PHE A 119 -25.39 11.70 -3.07
CA PHE A 119 -24.89 13.06 -2.90
C PHE A 119 -24.71 13.83 -4.21
N GLU A 120 -24.78 13.16 -5.38
CA GLU A 120 -24.61 13.78 -6.68
C GLU A 120 -25.58 14.96 -6.90
N ASP A 121 -26.86 14.79 -6.53
CA ASP A 121 -27.89 15.83 -6.68
C ASP A 121 -27.75 17.00 -5.66
N ARG A 122 -26.91 16.88 -4.65
CA ARG A 122 -26.76 17.89 -3.59
C ARG A 122 -25.59 18.84 -3.82
N ASP A 123 -24.73 18.54 -4.78
CA ASP A 123 -23.51 19.31 -5.02
C ASP A 123 -23.80 20.50 -5.95
N VAL A 124 -24.33 21.59 -5.38
CA VAL A 124 -24.60 22.85 -6.09
C VAL A 124 -23.30 23.57 -6.49
N ASN A 125 -22.16 23.20 -5.92
CA ASN A 125 -20.89 23.93 -6.03
C ASN A 125 -19.75 23.18 -6.74
N GLY A 126 -19.97 21.98 -7.26
CA GLY A 126 -18.97 21.27 -8.04
C GLY A 126 -18.82 19.79 -7.69
N THR A 127 -18.66 19.01 -8.73
CA THR A 127 -18.51 17.54 -8.72
C THR A 127 -17.27 17.01 -7.95
N SER A 128 -16.41 17.89 -7.43
CA SER A 128 -15.16 17.50 -6.76
C SER A 128 -15.42 16.85 -5.40
N ALA A 129 -16.25 17.41 -4.55
CA ALA A 129 -16.44 16.93 -3.17
C ALA A 129 -17.09 15.53 -3.12
N VAL A 130 -18.04 15.25 -4.00
CA VAL A 130 -18.69 13.92 -4.07
C VAL A 130 -17.72 12.86 -4.62
N SER A 131 -16.92 13.21 -5.63
CA SER A 131 -15.92 12.30 -6.17
C SER A 131 -14.81 12.00 -5.17
N GLU A 132 -14.37 13.00 -4.40
CA GLU A 132 -13.40 12.85 -3.31
C GLU A 132 -13.91 11.92 -2.23
N MET A 133 -15.13 12.14 -1.74
CA MET A 133 -15.76 11.28 -0.74
C MET A 133 -15.92 9.85 -1.24
N THR A 134 -16.32 9.68 -2.50
CA THR A 134 -16.42 8.37 -3.15
C THR A 134 -15.06 7.68 -3.24
N GLY A 135 -14.03 8.41 -3.67
CA GLY A 135 -12.64 7.92 -3.71
C GLY A 135 -12.13 7.47 -2.34
N MET A 136 -12.36 8.26 -1.29
CA MET A 136 -11.99 7.91 0.08
C MET A 136 -12.71 6.66 0.60
N VAL A 137 -14.01 6.52 0.31
CA VAL A 137 -14.80 5.33 0.70
C VAL A 137 -14.29 4.09 0.00
N LEU A 138 -14.05 4.16 -1.31
CA LEU A 138 -13.51 3.06 -2.10
C LEU A 138 -12.10 2.67 -1.61
N TRP A 139 -11.23 3.63 -1.43
CA TRP A 139 -9.88 3.43 -0.93
C TRP A 139 -9.88 2.80 0.46
N THR A 140 -10.61 3.37 1.42
CA THR A 140 -10.67 2.86 2.80
C THR A 140 -11.23 1.45 2.86
N GLY A 141 -12.29 1.18 2.11
CA GLY A 141 -12.94 -0.13 2.11
C GLY A 141 -12.06 -1.21 1.47
N SER A 142 -11.45 -0.93 0.32
CA SER A 142 -10.56 -1.88 -0.37
C SER A 142 -9.26 -2.11 0.41
N THR A 143 -8.71 -1.06 1.02
CA THR A 143 -7.54 -1.15 1.90
C THR A 143 -7.84 -2.01 3.12
N SER A 144 -9.00 -1.82 3.76
CA SER A 144 -9.44 -2.63 4.90
C SER A 144 -9.63 -4.10 4.52
N ALA A 145 -10.19 -4.38 3.34
CA ALA A 145 -10.32 -5.75 2.82
C ALA A 145 -8.95 -6.40 2.60
N GLY A 146 -8.00 -5.68 2.01
CA GLY A 146 -6.62 -6.12 1.83
C GLY A 146 -5.91 -6.39 3.15
N LEU A 147 -6.03 -5.50 4.13
CA LEU A 147 -5.49 -5.67 5.49
C LEU A 147 -6.06 -6.92 6.17
N ALA A 148 -7.38 -7.10 6.13
CA ALA A 148 -8.05 -8.27 6.71
C ALA A 148 -7.58 -9.57 6.04
N PHE A 149 -7.39 -9.57 4.73
CA PHE A 149 -6.87 -10.70 3.98
C PHE A 149 -5.43 -11.04 4.41
N VAL A 150 -4.51 -10.08 4.36
CA VAL A 150 -3.09 -10.31 4.68
C VAL A 150 -2.94 -10.69 6.14
N TRP A 151 -3.61 -9.98 7.06
CA TRP A 151 -3.57 -10.28 8.49
C TRP A 151 -4.06 -11.70 8.81
N SER A 152 -5.24 -12.06 8.26
CA SER A 152 -5.87 -13.36 8.54
C SER A 152 -5.02 -14.51 8.03
N LEU A 153 -4.51 -14.40 6.79
CA LEU A 153 -3.67 -15.44 6.19
C LEU A 153 -2.32 -15.53 6.89
N TYR A 154 -1.66 -14.40 7.15
CA TYR A 154 -0.37 -14.37 7.85
C TYR A 154 -0.47 -14.94 9.27
N ARG A 155 -1.54 -14.58 10.02
CA ARG A 155 -1.82 -15.14 11.35
C ARG A 155 -2.05 -16.66 11.31
N LEU A 156 -2.79 -17.13 10.31
CA LEU A 156 -3.07 -18.57 10.16
C LEU A 156 -1.81 -19.36 9.84
N LEU A 157 -0.96 -18.88 8.93
CA LEU A 157 0.33 -19.49 8.60
C LEU A 157 1.21 -19.60 9.85
N ARG A 158 1.28 -18.55 10.66
CA ARG A 158 2.02 -18.57 11.93
C ARG A 158 1.44 -19.55 12.93
N LYS A 159 0.10 -19.62 13.06
CA LYS A 159 -0.57 -20.54 13.98
C LYS A 159 -0.32 -22.00 13.59
N GLN A 160 -0.29 -22.30 12.31
CA GLN A 160 -0.02 -23.62 11.78
C GLN A 160 1.47 -23.96 11.71
N LYS A 161 2.35 -23.06 12.16
CA LYS A 161 3.83 -23.20 12.09
C LYS A 161 4.36 -23.48 10.68
N ILE A 162 3.64 -23.00 9.66
CA ILE A 162 4.07 -23.11 8.27
C ILE A 162 5.23 -22.14 8.04
N GLN A 163 6.32 -22.64 7.50
CA GLN A 163 7.46 -21.82 7.15
C GLN A 163 7.06 -20.88 6.01
N THR A 164 7.04 -19.58 6.32
CA THR A 164 6.77 -18.54 5.31
C THR A 164 8.09 -18.12 4.66
N PRO A 165 8.14 -18.00 3.35
CA PRO A 165 9.30 -17.44 2.66
C PRO A 165 9.70 -16.08 3.23
N HIS A 166 10.98 -15.79 3.19
CA HIS A 166 11.51 -14.57 3.82
C HIS A 166 10.86 -13.31 3.24
N ASN A 167 10.82 -13.18 1.91
CA ASN A 167 10.23 -12.01 1.24
C ASN A 167 8.73 -11.89 1.50
N THR A 168 7.98 -13.01 1.50
CA THR A 168 6.56 -13.02 1.92
C THR A 168 6.39 -12.41 3.31
N SER A 169 7.25 -12.75 4.27
CA SER A 169 7.18 -12.19 5.63
C SER A 169 7.52 -10.70 5.66
N VAL A 170 8.48 -10.25 4.86
CA VAL A 170 8.85 -8.83 4.72
C VAL A 170 7.70 -8.05 4.12
N TRP A 171 7.18 -8.50 2.96
CA TRP A 171 6.07 -7.85 2.28
C TRP A 171 4.78 -7.82 3.10
N ALA A 172 4.46 -8.92 3.81
CA ALA A 172 3.28 -8.94 4.68
C ALA A 172 3.36 -7.88 5.79
N LYS A 173 4.53 -7.72 6.43
CA LYS A 173 4.72 -6.71 7.46
C LYS A 173 4.71 -5.29 6.88
N PHE A 174 5.39 -5.08 5.76
CA PHE A 174 5.40 -3.81 5.05
C PHE A 174 3.96 -3.40 4.71
N TYR A 175 3.21 -4.27 4.04
CA TYR A 175 1.82 -4.04 3.67
C TYR A 175 0.93 -3.70 4.88
N LEU A 176 1.01 -4.52 5.95
CA LEU A 176 0.20 -4.31 7.15
C LEU A 176 0.53 -2.99 7.85
N LEU A 177 1.80 -2.66 8.00
CA LEU A 177 2.22 -1.46 8.73
C LEU A 177 1.98 -0.19 7.91
N SER A 178 2.28 -0.19 6.60
CA SER A 178 2.05 0.96 5.73
C SER A 178 0.56 1.30 5.63
N LEU A 179 -0.29 0.32 5.33
CA LEU A 179 -1.72 0.59 5.21
C LEU A 179 -2.40 0.90 6.55
N LEU A 180 -1.97 0.27 7.65
CA LEU A 180 -2.50 0.60 8.96
C LEU A 180 -2.12 2.03 9.36
N SER A 181 -0.87 2.45 9.11
CA SER A 181 -0.43 3.83 9.37
C SER A 181 -1.20 4.83 8.50
N SER A 182 -1.46 4.52 7.23
CA SER A 182 -2.26 5.35 6.34
C SER A 182 -3.70 5.53 6.84
N ILE A 183 -4.36 4.44 7.27
CA ILE A 183 -5.71 4.52 7.85
C ILE A 183 -5.70 5.39 9.13
N ILE A 184 -4.72 5.21 10.01
CA ILE A 184 -4.58 6.00 11.23
C ILE A 184 -4.35 7.48 10.88
N TYR A 185 -3.50 7.77 9.92
CA TYR A 185 -3.22 9.13 9.46
C TYR A 185 -4.50 9.82 8.95
N PHE A 186 -5.25 9.19 8.06
CA PHE A 186 -6.51 9.74 7.56
C PHE A 186 -7.57 9.88 8.65
N ALA A 187 -7.67 8.93 9.58
CA ALA A 187 -8.55 9.04 10.72
C ALA A 187 -8.16 10.25 11.60
N LEU A 188 -6.88 10.42 11.89
CA LEU A 188 -6.39 11.58 12.65
C LEU A 188 -6.70 12.89 11.91
N LEU A 189 -6.46 12.98 10.61
CA LEU A 189 -6.79 14.18 9.83
C LEU A 189 -8.28 14.50 9.90
N PHE A 190 -9.15 13.48 9.79
CA PHE A 190 -10.59 13.67 9.86
C PHE A 190 -11.05 14.18 11.22
N PHE A 191 -10.57 13.57 12.32
CA PHE A 191 -10.92 14.00 13.67
C PHE A 191 -10.25 15.32 14.07
N THR A 192 -9.18 15.71 13.40
CA THR A 192 -8.43 16.94 13.69
C THR A 192 -8.73 18.07 12.71
N ALA A 193 -9.78 17.95 11.92
CA ALA A 193 -10.18 18.99 10.94
C ALA A 193 -10.39 20.38 11.58
N SER A 194 -10.68 20.43 12.89
CA SER A 194 -10.82 21.66 13.68
C SER A 194 -9.52 22.12 14.38
N ILE A 195 -8.42 21.38 14.23
CA ILE A 195 -7.16 21.66 14.91
C ILE A 195 -6.33 22.65 14.10
N ALA A 196 -5.44 23.38 14.77
CA ALA A 196 -4.54 24.35 14.15
C ALA A 196 -3.67 23.69 13.05
N GLU A 197 -3.43 24.44 11.97
CA GLU A 197 -2.64 24.02 10.80
C GLU A 197 -1.28 23.41 11.20
N LEU A 198 -0.59 24.01 12.15
CA LEU A 198 0.69 23.52 12.69
C LEU A 198 0.60 22.07 13.21
N GLN A 199 -0.50 21.69 13.84
CA GLN A 199 -0.64 20.35 14.40
C GLN A 199 -0.88 19.30 13.28
N ARG A 200 -1.60 19.68 12.23
CA ARG A 200 -1.78 18.84 11.04
C ARG A 200 -0.45 18.59 10.35
N ASP A 201 0.38 19.62 10.22
CA ASP A 201 1.72 19.50 9.61
C ASP A 201 2.63 18.59 10.44
N ILE A 202 2.59 18.67 11.76
CA ILE A 202 3.36 17.78 12.65
C ILE A 202 2.92 16.30 12.47
N ILE A 203 1.60 16.06 12.36
CA ILE A 203 1.05 14.72 12.11
C ILE A 203 1.52 14.21 10.75
N ALA A 204 1.47 15.06 9.72
CA ALA A 204 1.93 14.71 8.37
C ALA A 204 3.43 14.37 8.34
N ILE A 205 4.27 15.18 8.99
CA ILE A 205 5.72 14.91 9.09
C ILE A 205 5.97 13.59 9.83
N GLY A 206 5.26 13.33 10.91
CA GLY A 206 5.37 12.08 11.66
C GLY A 206 5.00 10.85 10.82
N PHE A 207 3.93 10.94 10.04
CA PHE A 207 3.49 9.89 9.13
C PHE A 207 4.51 9.64 8.01
N LEU A 208 4.95 10.69 7.33
CA LEU A 208 5.96 10.61 6.27
C LEU A 208 7.28 10.03 6.80
N GLY A 209 7.72 10.46 7.99
CA GLY A 209 8.92 9.90 8.60
C GLY A 209 8.80 8.42 8.95
N PHE A 210 7.61 7.97 9.39
CA PHE A 210 7.34 6.56 9.64
C PHE A 210 7.37 5.76 8.34
N ASP A 211 6.72 6.25 7.29
CA ASP A 211 6.65 5.58 5.98
C ASP A 211 8.04 5.44 5.34
N LEU A 212 8.85 6.51 5.37
CA LEU A 212 10.25 6.47 4.95
C LEU A 212 11.07 5.42 5.72
N GLY A 213 10.89 5.36 7.04
CA GLY A 213 11.55 4.36 7.89
C GLY A 213 11.14 2.94 7.55
N LEU A 214 9.87 2.73 7.27
CA LEU A 214 9.30 1.43 6.89
C LEU A 214 9.79 1.00 5.50
N THR A 215 9.82 1.90 4.53
CA THR A 215 10.34 1.65 3.18
C THR A 215 11.84 1.33 3.23
N GLY A 216 12.63 2.09 3.98
CA GLY A 216 14.04 1.80 4.21
C GLY A 216 14.28 0.44 4.89
N TRP A 217 13.45 0.08 5.86
CA TRP A 217 13.48 -1.24 6.47
C TRP A 217 13.16 -2.35 5.46
N CYS A 218 12.17 -2.14 4.59
CA CYS A 218 11.81 -3.08 3.53
C CYS A 218 12.99 -3.31 2.58
N ILE A 219 13.61 -2.23 2.08
CA ILE A 219 14.80 -2.28 1.21
C ILE A 219 15.91 -3.13 1.84
N ALA A 220 16.20 -2.89 3.12
CA ALA A 220 17.28 -3.61 3.83
C ALA A 220 16.99 -5.11 4.03
N ARG A 221 15.72 -5.50 4.07
CA ARG A 221 15.31 -6.88 4.37
C ARG A 221 15.03 -7.73 3.14
N LEU A 222 14.72 -7.15 1.99
CA LEU A 222 14.46 -7.92 0.77
C LEU A 222 15.69 -8.71 0.32
N ARG A 223 15.47 -9.96 -0.11
CA ARG A 223 16.51 -10.89 -0.57
C ARG A 223 16.23 -11.40 -1.97
N ALA A 224 17.30 -11.76 -2.69
CA ALA A 224 17.17 -12.44 -3.98
C ALA A 224 16.41 -13.77 -3.81
N LEU A 225 15.68 -14.15 -4.84
CA LEU A 225 15.03 -15.46 -4.89
C LEU A 225 16.10 -16.55 -4.93
N PRO A 226 15.90 -17.69 -4.25
CA PRO A 226 16.79 -18.83 -4.41
C PRO A 226 16.86 -19.21 -5.88
N SER A 227 18.06 -19.40 -6.41
CA SER A 227 18.24 -19.84 -7.79
C SER A 227 17.63 -21.24 -7.95
N GLN A 228 16.71 -21.40 -8.89
CA GLN A 228 16.08 -22.72 -9.19
C GLN A 228 17.08 -23.78 -9.69
N ASN A 229 18.36 -23.42 -9.86
CA ASN A 229 19.40 -24.25 -10.46
C ASN A 229 20.42 -24.82 -9.45
N THR A 230 20.15 -24.79 -8.14
CA THR A 230 20.98 -25.60 -7.24
C THR A 230 20.36 -27.00 -7.20
N PRO A 231 20.93 -28.00 -7.91
CA PRO A 231 20.52 -29.37 -7.70
C PRO A 231 20.69 -29.65 -6.23
N ALA A 232 19.64 -30.25 -5.62
CA ALA A 232 19.77 -30.81 -4.29
C ALA A 232 21.00 -31.70 -4.31
N THR A 233 22.09 -31.22 -3.76
CA THR A 233 23.26 -32.09 -3.50
C THR A 233 22.73 -33.13 -2.54
N GLU A 234 22.44 -34.30 -3.11
CA GLU A 234 22.27 -35.54 -2.38
C GLU A 234 23.43 -35.66 -1.39
N THR A 235 23.18 -35.32 -0.12
CA THR A 235 23.91 -35.91 0.96
C THR A 235 23.33 -37.31 1.15
N ALA A 236 23.59 -38.15 0.13
CA ALA A 236 23.52 -39.57 0.28
C ALA A 236 24.89 -40.03 0.78
N GLY A 237 24.96 -40.52 2.00
CA GLY A 237 25.84 -41.61 2.34
C GLY A 237 27.21 -41.18 2.95
N ALA A 238 27.35 -41.39 4.21
CA ALA A 238 28.31 -42.35 4.76
C ALA A 238 28.00 -42.55 6.24
#